data_4b22b7a5978397f6dc1dbac5385a7aa6
#
_entry.id   4b22b7a5978397f6dc1dbac5385a7aa6
#
_cell.length_a   1.000
_cell.length_b   1.000
_cell.length_c   1.000
_cell.angle_alpha   90.00
_cell.angle_beta   90.00
_cell.angle_gamma   90.00
#
_symmetry.space_group_name_H-M   'P 1'
#
loop_
_entity.id
_entity.type
_entity.pdbx_description
1 polymer ?
#
loop_
_entity_poly.entity_id
_entity_poly.type
_entity_poly.pdbx_seq_one_letter_code
_entity_poly.pdbx_strand_id
1 'polypeptide(L)'
;MLTFETSTLQWILIGFETIIGVLLCLGSKSQPFPQPSRRFGLFILILTSLVAVGQMAPKPVTVTGHLVLLAGVGSFGLLAGIHHLIRTRREVLIAPFSGFFFCVGVGGLMIQTWSSLNQFEQWAGFLSLVMLGGGQTWLVFRGLLIGRLPLAWSQAGMVALQRGQIDGDNGAIACFEKGWDAEEEHLNPMAYLALHRIHLFTENQEMADEWFESLLAAGGEEAVAIEWIQAIHDALRQIDTSASSRLPPLGTSEQEE
;
A
#
# COMPACT_ATOMS: atom_id res chain seq x y z
N MET A 1 34.13 -10.57 -18.90
CA MET A 1 33.56 -9.27 -18.70
C MET A 1 32.54 -9.03 -19.82
N LEU A 2 31.24 -9.04 -19.50
CA LEU A 2 30.19 -8.86 -20.53
C LEU A 2 30.18 -7.36 -20.89
N THR A 3 30.71 -7.03 -22.06
CA THR A 3 30.62 -5.68 -22.63
C THR A 3 29.26 -5.56 -23.33
N PHE A 4 28.23 -5.13 -22.62
CA PHE A 4 26.99 -4.72 -23.25
C PHE A 4 27.22 -3.44 -24.05
N GLU A 5 26.73 -3.42 -25.29
CA GLU A 5 26.65 -2.16 -26.02
C GLU A 5 25.81 -1.16 -25.20
N THR A 6 26.24 0.10 -25.20
CA THR A 6 25.57 1.16 -24.40
C THR A 6 24.07 1.27 -24.68
N SER A 7 23.65 1.03 -25.91
CA SER A 7 22.24 0.99 -26.32
C SER A 7 21.47 -0.16 -25.67
N THR A 8 22.05 -1.34 -25.54
CA THR A 8 21.43 -2.51 -24.90
C THR A 8 21.18 -2.24 -23.42
N LEU A 9 22.15 -1.65 -22.72
CA LEU A 9 21.99 -1.32 -21.30
C LEU A 9 20.89 -0.28 -21.07
N GLN A 10 20.75 0.71 -21.93
CA GLN A 10 19.66 1.70 -21.85
C GLN A 10 18.29 1.03 -21.95
N TRP A 11 18.11 0.11 -22.90
CA TRP A 11 16.85 -0.64 -23.05
C TRP A 11 16.57 -1.60 -21.89
N ILE A 12 17.61 -2.18 -21.28
CA ILE A 12 17.47 -2.98 -20.05
C ILE A 12 16.96 -2.10 -18.90
N LEU A 13 17.50 -0.90 -18.74
CA LEU A 13 17.03 0.04 -17.69
C LEU A 13 15.58 0.46 -17.93
N ILE A 14 15.20 0.80 -19.17
CA ILE A 14 13.81 1.11 -19.53
C ILE A 14 12.89 -0.09 -19.25
N GLY A 15 13.30 -1.30 -19.59
CA GLY A 15 12.56 -2.52 -19.29
C GLY A 15 12.37 -2.72 -17.78
N PHE A 16 13.42 -2.51 -17.00
CA PHE A 16 13.38 -2.58 -15.55
C PHE A 16 12.39 -1.56 -14.95
N GLU A 17 12.46 -0.29 -15.37
CA GLU A 17 11.54 0.76 -14.93
C GLU A 17 10.08 0.42 -15.28
N THR A 18 9.86 -0.09 -16.51
CA THR A 18 8.53 -0.52 -16.96
C THR A 18 7.97 -1.64 -16.07
N ILE A 19 8.78 -2.67 -15.80
CA ILE A 19 8.38 -3.79 -14.95
C ILE A 19 7.98 -3.28 -13.55
N ILE A 20 8.80 -2.43 -12.94
CA ILE A 20 8.49 -1.87 -11.62
C ILE A 20 7.20 -1.04 -11.65
N GLY A 21 7.02 -0.19 -12.65
CA GLY A 21 5.80 0.60 -12.81
C GLY A 21 4.54 -0.27 -12.94
N VAL A 22 4.61 -1.36 -13.72
CA VAL A 22 3.53 -2.34 -13.86
C VAL A 22 3.28 -3.07 -12.54
N LEU A 23 4.32 -3.55 -11.86
CA LEU A 23 4.20 -4.23 -10.58
C LEU A 23 3.56 -3.34 -9.49
N LEU A 24 3.91 -2.05 -9.46
CA LEU A 24 3.26 -1.07 -8.57
C LEU A 24 1.77 -0.91 -8.89
N CYS A 25 1.40 -0.81 -10.17
CA CYS A 25 0.01 -0.70 -10.58
C CYS A 25 -0.79 -1.97 -10.27
N LEU A 26 -0.22 -3.16 -10.49
CA LEU A 26 -0.87 -4.43 -10.20
C LEU A 26 -0.96 -4.69 -8.70
N GLY A 27 0.15 -4.53 -7.98
CA GLY A 27 0.24 -4.72 -6.54
C GLY A 27 -0.63 -3.74 -5.75
N SER A 28 -0.91 -2.56 -6.32
CA SER A 28 -1.81 -1.60 -5.68
C SER A 28 -3.21 -2.15 -5.44
N LYS A 29 -3.68 -3.09 -6.28
CA LYS A 29 -5.02 -3.68 -6.17
C LYS A 29 -5.20 -4.53 -4.90
N SER A 30 -4.12 -5.11 -4.40
CA SER A 30 -4.11 -5.93 -3.18
C SER A 30 -3.86 -5.12 -1.92
N GLN A 31 -3.90 -3.78 -2.00
CA GLN A 31 -3.69 -2.90 -0.85
C GLN A 31 -4.99 -2.28 -0.33
N PRO A 32 -5.04 -1.97 0.99
CA PRO A 32 -6.17 -1.27 1.59
C PRO A 32 -6.45 0.09 0.93
N PHE A 33 -5.39 0.79 0.52
CA PHE A 33 -5.48 2.09 -0.13
C PHE A 33 -4.67 2.08 -1.44
N PRO A 34 -5.26 1.67 -2.56
CA PRO A 34 -4.53 1.46 -3.82
C PRO A 34 -4.04 2.75 -4.50
N GLN A 35 -4.64 3.90 -4.18
CA GLN A 35 -4.43 5.14 -4.93
C GLN A 35 -2.98 5.65 -4.92
N PRO A 36 -2.24 5.72 -3.78
CA PRO A 36 -0.87 6.23 -3.79
C PRO A 36 0.07 5.40 -4.67
N SER A 37 0.09 4.08 -4.47
CA SER A 37 0.94 3.15 -5.24
C SER A 37 0.59 3.16 -6.72
N ARG A 38 -0.71 3.18 -7.06
CA ARG A 38 -1.18 3.26 -8.44
C ARG A 38 -0.74 4.56 -9.12
N ARG A 39 -0.87 5.71 -8.44
CA ARG A 39 -0.43 7.00 -8.98
C ARG A 39 1.07 7.04 -9.19
N PHE A 40 1.84 6.51 -8.25
CA PHE A 40 3.29 6.44 -8.37
C PHE A 40 3.71 5.48 -9.49
N GLY A 41 3.08 4.31 -9.63
CA GLY A 41 3.30 3.39 -10.74
C GLY A 41 3.00 4.01 -12.10
N LEU A 42 1.88 4.74 -12.23
CA LEU A 42 1.54 5.47 -13.45
C LEU A 42 2.55 6.58 -13.75
N PHE A 43 3.01 7.32 -12.74
CA PHE A 43 4.07 8.32 -12.91
C PHE A 43 5.35 7.69 -13.48
N ILE A 44 5.78 6.56 -12.93
CA ILE A 44 6.95 5.81 -13.44
C ILE A 44 6.71 5.39 -14.90
N LEU A 45 5.57 4.81 -15.24
CA LEU A 45 5.27 4.37 -16.60
C LEU A 45 5.27 5.53 -17.61
N ILE A 46 4.72 6.69 -17.24
CA ILE A 46 4.75 7.89 -18.08
C ILE A 46 6.20 8.35 -18.26
N LEU A 47 6.98 8.44 -17.18
CA LEU A 47 8.38 8.85 -17.21
C LEU A 47 9.21 7.92 -18.09
N THR A 48 9.07 6.62 -17.90
CA THR A 48 9.75 5.59 -18.70
C THR A 48 9.36 5.67 -20.18
N SER A 49 8.09 5.92 -20.48
CA SER A 49 7.63 6.11 -21.86
C SER A 49 8.28 7.36 -22.50
N LEU A 50 8.39 8.46 -21.77
CA LEU A 50 9.08 9.66 -22.24
C LEU A 50 10.56 9.41 -22.49
N VAL A 51 11.21 8.66 -21.59
CA VAL A 51 12.61 8.25 -21.76
C VAL A 51 12.78 7.33 -22.95
N ALA A 52 11.88 6.35 -23.17
CA ALA A 52 11.91 5.46 -24.32
C ALA A 52 11.77 6.24 -25.65
N VAL A 53 10.85 7.21 -25.70
CA VAL A 53 10.74 8.12 -26.87
C VAL A 53 12.01 8.94 -27.03
N GLY A 54 12.60 9.41 -25.93
CA GLY A 54 13.87 10.15 -25.93
C GLY A 54 15.05 9.35 -26.48
N GLN A 55 15.00 8.01 -26.45
CA GLN A 55 16.03 7.16 -27.10
C GLN A 55 16.00 7.26 -28.64
N MET A 56 14.87 7.66 -29.22
CA MET A 56 14.74 7.85 -30.66
C MET A 56 15.24 9.25 -31.14
N ALA A 57 15.62 10.10 -30.19
CA ALA A 57 16.11 11.45 -30.49
C ALA A 57 17.53 11.42 -31.09
N PRO A 58 17.95 12.44 -31.84
CA PRO A 58 19.32 12.54 -32.39
C PRO A 58 20.43 12.49 -31.32
N LYS A 59 20.09 12.87 -30.07
CA LYS A 59 20.96 12.74 -28.89
C LYS A 59 20.18 11.98 -27.82
N PRO A 60 20.29 10.64 -27.80
CA PRO A 60 19.58 9.83 -26.84
C PRO A 60 20.10 10.08 -25.40
N VAL A 61 19.24 9.77 -24.42
CA VAL A 61 19.62 9.83 -23.00
C VAL A 61 20.76 8.86 -22.74
N THR A 62 21.83 9.35 -22.15
CA THR A 62 23.02 8.51 -21.83
C THR A 62 22.69 7.53 -20.69
N VAL A 63 23.47 6.45 -20.57
CA VAL A 63 23.37 5.52 -19.42
C VAL A 63 23.49 6.28 -18.09
N THR A 64 24.43 7.21 -18.00
CA THR A 64 24.58 8.06 -16.80
C THR A 64 23.33 8.87 -16.53
N GLY A 65 22.68 9.43 -17.56
CA GLY A 65 21.43 10.15 -17.45
C GLY A 65 20.29 9.28 -16.90
N HIS A 66 20.17 8.04 -17.36
CA HIS A 66 19.22 7.06 -16.81
C HIS A 66 19.49 6.75 -15.34
N LEU A 67 20.75 6.53 -14.98
CA LEU A 67 21.14 6.21 -13.61
C LEU A 67 20.87 7.40 -12.65
N VAL A 68 21.13 8.63 -13.09
CA VAL A 68 20.77 9.84 -12.33
C VAL A 68 19.25 9.95 -12.16
N LEU A 69 18.49 9.65 -13.21
CA LEU A 69 17.03 9.66 -13.15
C LEU A 69 16.52 8.61 -12.16
N LEU A 70 17.02 7.39 -12.22
CA LEU A 70 16.68 6.31 -11.28
C LEU A 70 17.04 6.67 -9.84
N ALA A 71 18.23 7.22 -9.60
CA ALA A 71 18.66 7.69 -8.28
C ALA A 71 17.73 8.79 -7.75
N GLY A 72 17.37 9.75 -8.59
CA GLY A 72 16.48 10.87 -8.24
C GLY A 72 15.04 10.39 -7.93
N VAL A 73 14.44 9.62 -8.84
CA VAL A 73 13.09 9.06 -8.64
C VAL A 73 13.06 8.11 -7.45
N GLY A 74 14.10 7.28 -7.31
CA GLY A 74 14.26 6.39 -6.17
C GLY A 74 14.35 7.14 -4.85
N SER A 75 15.16 8.18 -4.76
CA SER A 75 15.30 9.02 -3.56
C SER A 75 13.97 9.67 -3.18
N PHE A 76 13.31 10.30 -4.15
CA PHE A 76 12.02 10.97 -3.91
C PHE A 76 10.94 9.98 -3.48
N GLY A 77 10.80 8.88 -4.22
CA GLY A 77 9.81 7.85 -3.91
C GLY A 77 10.09 7.16 -2.57
N LEU A 78 11.37 6.99 -2.20
CA LEU A 78 11.76 6.45 -0.89
C LEU A 78 11.32 7.36 0.25
N LEU A 79 11.61 8.67 0.15
CA LEU A 79 11.18 9.66 1.15
C LEU A 79 9.65 9.73 1.25
N ALA A 80 8.95 9.75 0.12
CA ALA A 80 7.50 9.77 0.07
C ALA A 80 6.91 8.46 0.66
N GLY A 81 7.46 7.30 0.30
CA GLY A 81 7.02 6.01 0.79
C GLY A 81 7.24 5.85 2.30
N ILE A 82 8.41 6.26 2.81
CA ILE A 82 8.69 6.26 4.26
C ILE A 82 7.73 7.20 4.99
N HIS A 83 7.46 8.40 4.43
CA HIS A 83 6.48 9.32 5.00
C HIS A 83 5.09 8.68 5.08
N HIS A 84 4.63 8.04 4.01
CA HIS A 84 3.35 7.34 4.01
C HIS A 84 3.32 6.16 4.98
N LEU A 85 4.40 5.40 5.06
CA LEU A 85 4.52 4.26 5.96
C LEU A 85 4.47 4.68 7.44
N ILE A 86 5.17 5.75 7.82
CA ILE A 86 5.29 6.18 9.20
C ILE A 86 4.06 6.99 9.64
N ARG A 87 3.64 7.97 8.84
CA ARG A 87 2.63 8.95 9.22
C ARG A 87 1.21 8.50 8.93
N THR A 88 0.94 7.96 7.75
CA THR A 88 -0.42 7.61 7.36
C THR A 88 -0.72 6.13 7.50
N ARG A 89 0.30 5.26 7.56
CA ARG A 89 0.20 3.80 7.62
C ARG A 89 -0.68 3.18 6.52
N ARG A 90 -0.86 3.91 5.42
CA ARG A 90 -1.81 3.56 4.34
C ARG A 90 -1.15 2.97 3.10
N GLU A 91 0.17 3.09 3.00
CA GLU A 91 0.88 2.72 1.79
C GLU A 91 2.21 2.05 2.15
N VAL A 92 2.53 0.97 1.48
CA VAL A 92 3.63 0.07 1.86
C VAL A 92 4.51 -0.35 0.68
N LEU A 93 4.09 -0.11 -0.57
CA LEU A 93 4.83 -0.55 -1.76
C LEU A 93 5.79 0.51 -2.31
N ILE A 94 5.48 1.80 -2.15
CA ILE A 94 6.29 2.87 -2.75
C ILE A 94 7.72 2.81 -2.22
N ALA A 95 7.92 2.70 -0.90
CA ALA A 95 9.25 2.69 -0.31
C ALA A 95 10.15 1.56 -0.85
N PRO A 96 9.74 0.27 -0.84
CA PRO A 96 10.58 -0.81 -1.33
C PRO A 96 10.92 -0.68 -2.81
N PHE A 97 9.93 -0.41 -3.67
CA PHE A 97 10.17 -0.28 -5.09
C PHE A 97 11.04 0.94 -5.44
N SER A 98 10.84 2.04 -4.72
CA SER A 98 11.71 3.22 -4.85
C SER A 98 13.13 2.95 -4.42
N GLY A 99 13.32 2.12 -3.43
CA GLY A 99 14.65 1.71 -3.01
C GLY A 99 15.38 0.85 -4.03
N PHE A 100 14.68 0.00 -4.78
CA PHE A 100 15.29 -0.67 -5.90
C PHE A 100 15.80 0.33 -6.94
N PHE A 101 15.00 1.36 -7.29
CA PHE A 101 15.45 2.43 -8.18
C PHE A 101 16.66 3.16 -7.63
N PHE A 102 16.63 3.51 -6.35
CA PHE A 102 17.74 4.19 -5.69
C PHE A 102 19.03 3.33 -5.73
N CYS A 103 18.93 2.05 -5.36
CA CYS A 103 20.07 1.15 -5.36
C CYS A 103 20.63 0.91 -6.76
N VAL A 104 19.79 0.73 -7.78
CA VAL A 104 20.23 0.57 -9.18
C VAL A 104 20.86 1.86 -9.69
N GLY A 105 20.26 3.03 -9.42
CA GLY A 105 20.75 4.32 -9.85
C GLY A 105 22.10 4.65 -9.20
N VAL A 106 22.17 4.65 -7.88
CA VAL A 106 23.41 4.99 -7.13
C VAL A 106 24.48 3.93 -7.36
N GLY A 107 24.12 2.64 -7.32
CA GLY A 107 25.08 1.56 -7.57
C GLY A 107 25.67 1.60 -8.97
N GLY A 108 24.83 1.88 -9.99
CA GLY A 108 25.30 2.05 -11.36
C GLY A 108 26.24 3.24 -11.53
N LEU A 109 25.92 4.40 -10.93
CA LEU A 109 26.81 5.58 -10.91
C LEU A 109 28.13 5.26 -10.21
N MET A 110 28.07 4.57 -9.08
CA MET A 110 29.25 4.15 -8.34
C MET A 110 30.15 3.22 -9.16
N ILE A 111 29.55 2.25 -9.89
CA ILE A 111 30.31 1.36 -10.78
C ILE A 111 31.01 2.16 -11.89
N GLN A 112 30.34 3.16 -12.48
CA GLN A 112 30.94 4.02 -13.51
C GLN A 112 32.14 4.83 -13.01
N THR A 113 32.09 5.25 -11.75
CA THR A 113 33.15 6.07 -11.15
C THR A 113 34.15 5.25 -10.32
N TRP A 114 33.99 3.92 -10.25
CA TRP A 114 34.73 3.02 -9.36
C TRP A 114 36.25 3.16 -9.48
N SER A 115 36.77 3.23 -10.71
CA SER A 115 38.18 3.34 -10.98
C SER A 115 38.80 4.69 -10.59
N SER A 116 38.01 5.73 -10.44
CA SER A 116 38.43 7.05 -10.03
C SER A 116 38.35 7.28 -8.50
N LEU A 117 37.70 6.39 -7.78
CA LEU A 117 37.53 6.45 -6.33
C LEU A 117 38.77 5.84 -5.63
N ASN A 118 39.15 6.43 -4.52
CA ASN A 118 40.16 5.83 -3.64
C ASN A 118 39.54 4.63 -2.87
N GLN A 119 40.42 3.81 -2.27
CA GLN A 119 39.99 2.57 -1.59
C GLN A 119 39.00 2.84 -0.46
N PHE A 120 39.14 3.92 0.27
CA PHE A 120 38.21 4.28 1.34
C PHE A 120 36.85 4.66 0.79
N GLU A 121 36.75 5.45 -0.27
CA GLU A 121 35.52 5.84 -0.94
C GLU A 121 34.80 4.63 -1.53
N GLN A 122 35.54 3.67 -2.13
CA GLN A 122 35.01 2.43 -2.64
C GLN A 122 34.33 1.61 -1.53
N TRP A 123 35.02 1.43 -0.41
CA TRP A 123 34.46 0.69 0.74
C TRP A 123 33.29 1.44 1.38
N ALA A 124 33.40 2.74 1.58
CA ALA A 124 32.35 3.56 2.15
C ALA A 124 31.07 3.53 1.28
N GLY A 125 31.24 3.66 -0.04
CA GLY A 125 30.14 3.57 -1.00
C GLY A 125 29.49 2.19 -1.02
N PHE A 126 30.28 1.13 -1.06
CA PHE A 126 29.79 -0.24 -1.03
C PHE A 126 29.01 -0.55 0.26
N LEU A 127 29.58 -0.22 1.42
CA LEU A 127 28.89 -0.41 2.70
C LEU A 127 27.60 0.39 2.79
N SER A 128 27.61 1.65 2.33
CA SER A 128 26.41 2.49 2.29
C SER A 128 25.31 1.85 1.41
N LEU A 129 25.67 1.32 0.25
CA LEU A 129 24.72 0.66 -0.65
C LEU A 129 24.14 -0.62 -0.03
N VAL A 130 24.99 -1.44 0.61
CA VAL A 130 24.58 -2.67 1.31
C VAL A 130 23.68 -2.32 2.50
N MET A 131 24.02 -1.30 3.30
CA MET A 131 23.21 -0.87 4.43
C MET A 131 21.85 -0.32 3.98
N LEU A 132 21.85 0.52 2.95
CA LEU A 132 20.59 1.06 2.41
C LEU A 132 19.73 -0.04 1.76
N GLY A 133 20.30 -0.87 0.89
CA GLY A 133 19.58 -1.95 0.23
C GLY A 133 19.13 -3.04 1.21
N GLY A 134 20.04 -3.53 2.07
CA GLY A 134 19.76 -4.55 3.07
C GLY A 134 18.82 -4.05 4.17
N GLY A 135 19.10 -2.86 4.72
CA GLY A 135 18.26 -2.24 5.74
C GLY A 135 16.85 -1.95 5.25
N GLN A 136 16.72 -1.53 4.00
CA GLN A 136 15.45 -1.29 3.35
C GLN A 136 14.66 -2.59 3.10
N THR A 137 15.33 -3.64 2.60
CA THR A 137 14.73 -4.97 2.45
C THR A 137 14.25 -5.48 3.80
N TRP A 138 15.06 -5.36 4.84
CA TRP A 138 14.71 -5.77 6.21
C TRP A 138 13.52 -4.98 6.77
N LEU A 139 13.49 -3.64 6.61
CA LEU A 139 12.39 -2.78 7.04
C LEU A 139 11.09 -3.14 6.30
N VAL A 140 11.19 -3.44 5.01
CA VAL A 140 10.05 -3.86 4.19
C VAL A 140 9.51 -5.20 4.69
N PHE A 141 10.34 -6.23 4.83
CA PHE A 141 9.89 -7.54 5.28
C PHE A 141 9.36 -7.51 6.72
N ARG A 142 10.03 -6.83 7.63
CA ARG A 142 9.61 -6.77 9.03
C ARG A 142 8.44 -5.81 9.28
N GLY A 143 8.41 -4.67 8.59
CA GLY A 143 7.37 -3.65 8.80
C GLY A 143 6.08 -3.91 8.03
N LEU A 144 6.15 -4.61 6.91
CA LEU A 144 5.08 -4.82 5.95
C LEU A 144 4.31 -6.11 6.15
N LEU A 145 5.02 -7.20 6.40
CA LEU A 145 4.42 -8.52 6.48
C LEU A 145 3.87 -8.84 7.87
N ILE A 146 4.44 -8.30 8.93
CA ILE A 146 4.21 -8.81 10.28
C ILE A 146 3.31 -7.93 11.17
N GLY A 147 3.00 -6.68 10.87
CA GLY A 147 2.29 -5.95 11.94
C GLY A 147 1.51 -4.70 11.55
N ARG A 148 1.50 -4.30 10.29
CA ARG A 148 0.86 -3.04 9.90
C ARG A 148 -0.23 -3.18 8.82
N LEU A 149 -0.21 -4.26 8.05
CA LEU A 149 -1.26 -4.53 7.07
C LEU A 149 -2.62 -4.76 7.73
N PRO A 150 -2.74 -5.55 8.82
CA PRO A 150 -4.01 -5.75 9.52
C PRO A 150 -4.64 -4.43 9.98
N LEU A 151 -3.84 -3.55 10.59
CA LEU A 151 -4.31 -2.23 11.02
C LEU A 151 -4.74 -1.34 9.83
N ALA A 152 -4.02 -1.38 8.72
CA ALA A 152 -4.37 -0.63 7.52
C ALA A 152 -5.67 -1.15 6.89
N TRP A 153 -5.91 -2.46 6.90
CA TRP A 153 -7.16 -3.07 6.48
C TRP A 153 -8.32 -2.71 7.41
N SER A 154 -8.11 -2.74 8.72
CA SER A 154 -9.11 -2.29 9.70
C SER A 154 -9.49 -0.82 9.50
N GLN A 155 -8.52 0.05 9.20
CA GLN A 155 -8.78 1.45 8.85
C GLN A 155 -9.56 1.57 7.53
N ALA A 156 -9.26 0.75 6.52
CA ALA A 156 -9.99 0.74 5.26
C ALA A 156 -11.42 0.27 5.47
N GLY A 157 -11.63 -0.77 6.28
CA GLY A 157 -12.93 -1.26 6.68
C GLY A 157 -13.78 -0.19 7.37
N MET A 158 -13.19 0.56 8.29
CA MET A 158 -13.86 1.69 8.94
C MET A 158 -14.26 2.78 7.94
N VAL A 159 -13.38 3.13 7.00
CA VAL A 159 -13.70 4.11 5.94
C VAL A 159 -14.82 3.60 5.03
N ALA A 160 -14.83 2.32 4.69
CA ALA A 160 -15.89 1.70 3.90
C ALA A 160 -17.23 1.72 4.66
N LEU A 161 -17.21 1.37 5.95
CA LEU A 161 -18.37 1.40 6.84
C LEU A 161 -18.97 2.81 6.94
N GLN A 162 -18.14 3.84 7.18
CA GLN A 162 -18.58 5.24 7.22
C GLN A 162 -19.20 5.73 5.90
N ARG A 163 -18.90 5.06 4.77
CA ARG A 163 -19.50 5.35 3.46
C ARG A 163 -20.75 4.52 3.17
N GLY A 164 -21.16 3.65 4.09
CA GLY A 164 -22.26 2.72 3.91
C GLY A 164 -21.95 1.58 2.94
N GLN A 165 -20.68 1.32 2.64
CA GLN A 165 -20.24 0.22 1.78
C GLN A 165 -19.97 -1.00 2.65
N ILE A 166 -21.02 -1.76 2.99
CA ILE A 166 -20.91 -2.95 3.85
C ILE A 166 -20.32 -4.11 3.06
N ASP A 167 -20.90 -4.42 1.88
CA ASP A 167 -20.58 -5.58 1.06
C ASP A 167 -19.69 -5.25 -0.14
N GLY A 168 -19.14 -6.30 -0.78
CA GLY A 168 -18.30 -6.22 -1.98
C GLY A 168 -16.80 -6.31 -1.67
N ASP A 169 -15.96 -6.46 -2.72
CA ASP A 169 -14.52 -6.73 -2.61
C ASP A 169 -13.72 -5.70 -1.78
N ASN A 170 -14.21 -4.47 -1.71
CA ASN A 170 -13.65 -3.37 -0.94
C ASN A 170 -14.66 -2.83 0.10
N GLY A 171 -15.69 -3.61 0.42
CA GLY A 171 -16.65 -3.32 1.47
C GLY A 171 -16.04 -3.46 2.87
N ALA A 172 -16.80 -3.04 3.88
CA ALA A 172 -16.33 -3.08 5.26
C ALA A 172 -16.03 -4.51 5.72
N ILE A 173 -16.91 -5.47 5.43
CA ILE A 173 -16.72 -6.88 5.79
C ILE A 173 -15.41 -7.40 5.18
N ALA A 174 -15.26 -7.34 3.85
CA ALA A 174 -14.07 -7.85 3.17
C ALA A 174 -12.76 -7.16 3.64
N CYS A 175 -12.82 -5.88 4.01
CA CYS A 175 -11.66 -5.18 4.56
C CYS A 175 -11.32 -5.66 5.97
N PHE A 176 -12.32 -5.85 6.85
CA PHE A 176 -12.08 -6.34 8.20
C PHE A 176 -11.63 -7.80 8.21
N GLU A 177 -12.16 -8.65 7.32
CA GLU A 177 -11.69 -10.03 7.13
C GLU A 177 -10.23 -10.09 6.66
N LYS A 178 -9.81 -9.21 5.74
CA LYS A 178 -8.40 -9.07 5.35
C LYS A 178 -7.53 -8.47 6.44
N GLY A 179 -8.12 -7.80 7.42
CA GLY A 179 -7.47 -7.30 8.62
C GLY A 179 -7.21 -8.38 9.65
N TRP A 180 -7.79 -9.57 9.45
CA TRP A 180 -7.48 -10.75 10.23
C TRP A 180 -6.11 -11.29 9.79
N ASP A 181 -5.18 -11.38 10.73
CA ASP A 181 -3.87 -11.95 10.45
C ASP A 181 -3.95 -13.46 10.58
N ALA A 182 -3.48 -14.17 9.55
CA ALA A 182 -3.43 -15.63 9.55
C ALA A 182 -2.39 -16.21 10.52
N GLU A 183 -1.57 -15.36 11.14
CA GLU A 183 -0.63 -15.77 12.18
C GLU A 183 -1.34 -15.76 13.55
N GLU A 184 -1.53 -16.91 14.14
CA GLU A 184 -2.22 -17.12 15.43
C GLU A 184 -1.69 -16.25 16.59
N GLU A 185 -0.50 -15.67 16.44
CA GLU A 185 0.11 -14.79 17.45
C GLU A 185 -0.41 -13.33 17.39
N HIS A 186 -1.12 -12.93 16.32
CA HIS A 186 -1.52 -11.55 16.11
C HIS A 186 -3.05 -11.40 16.01
N LEU A 187 -3.71 -11.57 17.13
CA LEU A 187 -5.15 -11.35 17.25
C LEU A 187 -5.50 -9.88 16.96
N ASN A 188 -6.54 -9.65 16.17
CA ASN A 188 -7.03 -8.31 15.83
C ASN A 188 -8.46 -8.07 16.41
N PRO A 189 -8.59 -7.83 17.72
CA PRO A 189 -9.89 -7.66 18.36
C PRO A 189 -10.70 -6.49 17.77
N MET A 190 -10.03 -5.49 17.19
CA MET A 190 -10.70 -4.36 16.52
C MET A 190 -11.48 -4.82 15.29
N ALA A 191 -10.92 -5.74 14.49
CA ALA A 191 -11.61 -6.30 13.31
C ALA A 191 -12.73 -7.25 13.73
N TYR A 192 -12.50 -8.10 14.73
CA TYR A 192 -13.50 -9.06 15.23
C TYR A 192 -14.74 -8.34 15.77
N LEU A 193 -14.54 -7.29 16.57
CA LEU A 193 -15.64 -6.48 17.07
C LEU A 193 -16.43 -5.83 15.92
N ALA A 194 -15.73 -5.28 14.92
CA ALA A 194 -16.38 -4.64 13.79
C ALA A 194 -17.21 -5.66 12.99
N LEU A 195 -16.67 -6.84 12.68
CA LEU A 195 -17.38 -7.91 11.98
C LEU A 195 -18.58 -8.40 12.78
N HIS A 196 -18.43 -8.68 14.08
CA HIS A 196 -19.54 -9.04 14.94
C HIS A 196 -20.67 -8.01 14.88
N ARG A 197 -20.37 -6.72 15.06
CA ARG A 197 -21.38 -5.64 15.04
C ARG A 197 -22.02 -5.45 13.67
N ILE A 198 -21.25 -5.59 12.58
CA ILE A 198 -21.80 -5.49 11.21
C ILE A 198 -22.75 -6.66 10.93
N HIS A 199 -22.38 -7.89 11.31
CA HIS A 199 -23.20 -9.06 11.09
C HIS A 199 -24.49 -9.03 11.94
N LEU A 200 -24.43 -8.51 13.17
CA LEU A 200 -25.66 -8.22 13.93
C LEU A 200 -26.56 -7.20 13.21
N PHE A 201 -25.95 -6.14 12.67
CA PHE A 201 -26.69 -5.11 11.94
C PHE A 201 -27.33 -5.61 10.65
N THR A 202 -26.70 -6.58 9.98
CA THR A 202 -27.21 -7.23 8.75
C THR A 202 -28.07 -8.46 9.03
N GLU A 203 -28.45 -8.72 10.29
CA GLU A 203 -29.29 -9.83 10.76
C GLU A 203 -28.69 -11.22 10.47
N ASN A 204 -27.39 -11.31 10.30
CA ASN A 204 -26.65 -12.58 10.11
C ASN A 204 -26.11 -13.06 11.46
N GLN A 205 -26.97 -13.69 12.25
CA GLN A 205 -26.64 -14.11 13.61
C GLN A 205 -25.53 -15.16 13.67
N GLU A 206 -25.50 -16.11 12.72
CA GLU A 206 -24.50 -17.18 12.69
C GLU A 206 -23.07 -16.60 12.59
N MET A 207 -22.84 -15.71 11.63
CA MET A 207 -21.55 -15.06 11.46
C MET A 207 -21.24 -14.10 12.63
N ALA A 208 -22.24 -13.46 13.19
CA ALA A 208 -22.05 -12.59 14.35
C ALA A 208 -21.52 -13.36 15.55
N ASP A 209 -22.08 -14.55 15.82
CA ASP A 209 -21.65 -15.40 16.92
C ASP A 209 -20.24 -15.95 16.72
N GLU A 210 -19.88 -16.35 15.49
CA GLU A 210 -18.53 -16.81 15.15
C GLU A 210 -17.47 -15.72 15.42
N TRP A 211 -17.74 -14.50 14.98
CA TRP A 211 -16.83 -13.38 15.23
C TRP A 211 -16.80 -12.93 16.70
N PHE A 212 -17.90 -13.15 17.41
CA PHE A 212 -17.93 -12.90 18.86
C PHE A 212 -17.06 -13.88 19.64
N GLU A 213 -17.05 -15.16 19.27
CA GLU A 213 -16.16 -16.16 19.86
C GLU A 213 -14.67 -15.78 19.62
N SER A 214 -14.35 -15.33 18.40
CA SER A 214 -13.01 -14.84 18.04
C SER A 214 -12.62 -13.61 18.86
N LEU A 215 -13.57 -12.69 19.09
CA LEU A 215 -13.37 -11.52 19.93
C LEU A 215 -13.10 -11.91 21.39
N LEU A 216 -13.86 -12.86 21.93
CA LEU A 216 -13.66 -13.34 23.31
C LEU A 216 -12.30 -13.99 23.49
N ALA A 217 -11.86 -14.79 22.49
CA ALA A 217 -10.53 -15.39 22.49
C ALA A 217 -9.40 -14.35 22.46
N ALA A 218 -9.66 -13.17 21.88
CA ALA A 218 -8.74 -12.04 21.78
C ALA A 218 -8.79 -11.06 22.98
N GLY A 219 -9.52 -11.40 24.05
CA GLY A 219 -9.66 -10.58 25.26
C GLY A 219 -10.95 -9.77 25.35
N GLY A 220 -11.91 -10.02 24.47
CA GLY A 220 -13.23 -9.38 24.50
C GLY A 220 -13.23 -7.90 24.09
N GLU A 221 -14.33 -7.22 24.39
CA GLU A 221 -14.46 -5.77 24.12
C GLU A 221 -13.47 -4.91 24.92
N GLU A 222 -12.97 -5.42 26.05
CA GLU A 222 -11.98 -4.72 26.89
C GLU A 222 -10.62 -4.57 26.21
N ALA A 223 -10.31 -5.44 25.25
CA ALA A 223 -9.10 -5.36 24.42
C ALA A 223 -9.19 -4.30 23.30
N VAL A 224 -10.37 -3.69 23.10
CA VAL A 224 -10.64 -2.72 22.04
C VAL A 224 -10.73 -1.32 22.62
N ALA A 225 -10.07 -0.35 21.99
CA ALA A 225 -10.15 1.05 22.39
C ALA A 225 -11.59 1.56 22.29
N ILE A 226 -12.04 2.30 23.29
CA ILE A 226 -13.43 2.79 23.39
C ILE A 226 -13.79 3.71 22.21
N GLU A 227 -12.84 4.47 21.73
CA GLU A 227 -13.00 5.34 20.56
C GLU A 227 -13.33 4.54 19.29
N TRP A 228 -12.77 3.32 19.16
CA TRP A 228 -13.05 2.42 18.06
C TRP A 228 -14.46 1.84 18.15
N ILE A 229 -14.88 1.42 19.34
CA ILE A 229 -16.24 0.92 19.61
C ILE A 229 -17.26 2.00 19.24
N GLN A 230 -17.04 3.24 19.70
CA GLN A 230 -17.89 4.37 19.39
C GLN A 230 -17.94 4.66 17.88
N ALA A 231 -16.79 4.65 17.20
CA ALA A 231 -16.72 4.91 15.78
C ALA A 231 -17.51 3.87 14.93
N ILE A 232 -17.48 2.59 15.32
CA ILE A 232 -18.30 1.55 14.68
C ILE A 232 -19.78 1.80 14.90
N HIS A 233 -20.16 2.05 16.14
CA HIS A 233 -21.56 2.32 16.50
C HIS A 233 -22.13 3.54 15.75
N ASP A 234 -21.37 4.64 15.70
CA ASP A 234 -21.79 5.86 15.02
C ASP A 234 -21.92 5.64 13.50
N ALA A 235 -20.99 4.87 12.89
CA ALA A 235 -21.06 4.53 11.48
C ALA A 235 -22.29 3.69 11.14
N LEU A 236 -22.60 2.65 11.93
CA LEU A 236 -23.78 1.82 11.74
C LEU A 236 -25.09 2.63 11.93
N ARG A 237 -25.15 3.47 12.95
CA ARG A 237 -26.29 4.35 13.17
C ARG A 237 -26.51 5.33 12.02
N GLN A 238 -25.45 5.86 11.45
CA GLN A 238 -25.53 6.74 10.27
C GLN A 238 -26.12 6.03 9.06
N ILE A 239 -25.75 4.75 8.84
CA ILE A 239 -26.28 3.92 7.75
C ILE A 239 -27.78 3.71 7.94
N ASP A 240 -28.23 3.32 9.14
CA ASP A 240 -29.63 3.09 9.47
C ASP A 240 -30.49 4.36 9.25
N THR A 241 -30.03 5.48 9.74
CA THR A 241 -30.69 6.79 9.56
C THR A 241 -30.78 7.16 8.07
N SER A 242 -29.73 6.89 7.28
CA SER A 242 -29.71 7.16 5.84
C SER A 242 -30.64 6.23 5.06
N ALA A 243 -30.78 4.97 5.47
CA ALA A 243 -31.72 4.02 4.90
C ALA A 243 -33.17 4.44 5.20
N SER A 244 -33.45 4.82 6.43
CA SER A 244 -34.76 5.31 6.86
C SER A 244 -35.20 6.58 6.12
N SER A 245 -34.30 7.49 5.81
CA SER A 245 -34.58 8.71 5.05
C SER A 245 -34.85 8.51 3.57
N ARG A 246 -34.47 7.34 3.00
CA ARG A 246 -34.72 6.98 1.60
C ARG A 246 -36.04 6.23 1.37
N LEU A 247 -36.69 5.78 2.43
CA LEU A 247 -38.02 5.22 2.30
C LEU A 247 -38.99 6.37 2.03
N PRO A 248 -39.86 6.27 0.97
CA PRO A 248 -40.90 7.26 0.74
C PRO A 248 -41.80 7.29 1.97
N PRO A 249 -42.33 8.47 2.36
CA PRO A 249 -43.28 8.53 3.46
C PRO A 249 -44.40 7.55 3.17
N LEU A 250 -44.67 6.68 4.13
CA LEU A 250 -45.80 5.75 4.05
C LEU A 250 -47.03 6.53 3.63
N GLY A 251 -47.53 6.26 2.43
CA GLY A 251 -48.64 6.99 1.83
C GLY A 251 -49.78 7.07 2.84
N THR A 252 -50.17 8.28 3.15
CA THR A 252 -51.49 8.58 3.66
C THR A 252 -52.45 7.97 2.66
N SER A 253 -53.03 6.85 3.02
CA SER A 253 -54.20 6.34 2.31
C SER A 253 -55.21 7.46 2.30
N GLU A 254 -55.37 8.09 1.11
CA GLU A 254 -56.51 8.92 0.83
C GLU A 254 -57.77 8.08 1.07
N GLN A 255 -58.43 8.39 2.13
CA GLN A 255 -59.83 8.04 2.31
C GLN A 255 -60.56 8.92 1.30
N GLU A 256 -60.88 8.36 0.12
CA GLU A 256 -61.96 8.85 -0.73
C GLU A 256 -63.27 8.35 -0.15
N GLU A 257 -64.09 9.29 0.34
CA GLU A 257 -65.54 9.17 0.43
C GLU A 257 -66.20 9.33 -0.92
#